data_4ec4d4a9d043d76deff6358407e0348a
#
_entry.id   4ec4d4a9d043d76deff6358407e0348a
#
_cell.length_a   1.000
_cell.length_b   1.000
_cell.length_c   1.000
_cell.angle_alpha   90.00
_cell.angle_beta   90.00
_cell.angle_gamma   90.00
#
_symmetry.space_group_name_H-M   'P 1'
#
loop_
_entity.id
_entity.type
_entity.pdbx_description
1 polymer ?
#
loop_
_entity_poly.entity_id
_entity_poly.type
_entity_poly.pdbx_seq_one_letter_code
_entity_poly.pdbx_strand_id
1 'polypeptide(L)'
;MRPIAKRKFEDLEKAILAYYEEQEQLNNRRKITLRKFYPEWFQYKWQETNNSNYMKHIDGEWKRYYLDDEIIDQPIIDLTTLDLKNWARNKIVSNHMTKKQYYNMAIIIRQSFDYLVELGDLPVNHFAEFNINASLFTPPKPKEAAESVFIEDEEKKLKQIALKDFEEHPEHIGAAAVLINLSLGLRVSELVALQWKDLKDGYLQIRRMEQKQWEQLPDGTWKAYLTVVDHTKSTAGTRTLYVVSSSAALFEQVRAFNLRMGYDCEPDSYIFLHDNNRITANSIDSYYERYCKMLGIAKKGNHGARRTALTKIADNPNINLKDAMQWAGHRDVKTFINHYCYSRYSDEQKKAELEKTLTL
;
A
#
# COMPACT_ATOMS: atom_id res chain seq x y z
N MET A 1 6.17 -0.22 52.46
CA MET A 1 7.63 -0.18 52.26
C MET A 1 8.25 -1.40 52.94
N ARG A 2 9.00 -2.25 52.27
CA ARG A 2 9.70 -3.39 52.91
C ARG A 2 11.00 -2.86 53.53
N PRO A 3 11.37 -3.20 54.76
CA PRO A 3 12.61 -2.75 55.37
C PRO A 3 13.84 -3.31 54.65
N ILE A 4 14.81 -2.45 54.36
CA ILE A 4 16.11 -2.84 53.79
C ILE A 4 17.03 -3.16 54.98
N ALA A 5 17.44 -4.43 55.12
CA ALA A 5 18.33 -4.86 56.17
C ALA A 5 19.54 -5.59 55.57
N LYS A 6 20.76 -5.15 55.89
CA LYS A 6 22.03 -5.76 55.47
C LYS A 6 22.98 -5.91 56.64
N ARG A 7 23.90 -6.89 56.59
CA ARG A 7 24.84 -7.21 57.67
C ARG A 7 26.04 -6.25 57.78
N LYS A 8 26.40 -5.56 56.66
CA LYS A 8 27.49 -4.58 56.66
C LYS A 8 26.95 -3.21 56.28
N PHE A 9 27.51 -2.14 56.88
CA PHE A 9 27.10 -0.76 56.65
C PHE A 9 27.23 -0.36 55.15
N GLU A 10 28.33 -0.71 54.50
CA GLU A 10 28.57 -0.45 53.09
C GLU A 10 27.54 -1.14 52.19
N ASP A 11 27.09 -2.35 52.52
CA ASP A 11 26.04 -3.05 51.79
C ASP A 11 24.65 -2.42 51.95
N LEU A 12 24.42 -1.81 53.13
CA LEU A 12 23.21 -1.07 53.44
C LEU A 12 23.17 0.24 52.66
N GLU A 13 24.27 0.98 52.65
CA GLU A 13 24.42 2.24 51.92
C GLU A 13 24.19 2.03 50.41
N LYS A 14 24.82 1.02 49.78
CA LYS A 14 24.61 0.64 48.41
C LYS A 14 23.16 0.24 48.11
N ALA A 15 22.52 -0.49 49.00
CA ALA A 15 21.13 -0.90 48.86
C ALA A 15 20.15 0.27 48.98
N ILE A 16 20.47 1.26 49.81
CA ILE A 16 19.69 2.50 49.95
C ILE A 16 19.85 3.37 48.70
N LEU A 17 21.07 3.55 48.21
CA LEU A 17 21.33 4.28 46.97
C LEU A 17 20.61 3.62 45.76
N ALA A 18 20.74 2.32 45.60
CA ALA A 18 20.05 1.60 44.56
C ALA A 18 18.51 1.73 44.63
N TYR A 19 17.95 1.73 45.87
CA TYR A 19 16.52 1.96 46.06
C TYR A 19 16.10 3.37 45.66
N TYR A 20 16.87 4.40 46.01
CA TYR A 20 16.57 5.78 45.61
C TYR A 20 16.72 5.97 44.09
N GLU A 21 17.75 5.39 43.48
CA GLU A 21 17.93 5.39 42.03
C GLU A 21 16.76 4.70 41.30
N GLU A 22 16.30 3.55 41.82
CA GLU A 22 15.12 2.86 41.29
C GLU A 22 13.84 3.71 41.42
N GLN A 23 13.62 4.35 42.59
CA GLN A 23 12.47 5.25 42.80
C GLN A 23 12.54 6.49 41.93
N GLU A 24 13.71 7.04 41.68
CA GLU A 24 13.91 8.17 40.79
C GLU A 24 13.66 7.77 39.33
N GLN A 25 14.14 6.61 38.91
CA GLN A 25 13.87 6.05 37.55
C GLN A 25 12.36 5.81 37.36
N LEU A 26 11.69 5.22 38.36
CA LEU A 26 10.23 5.00 38.30
C LEU A 26 9.46 6.33 38.23
N ASN A 27 9.91 7.35 38.97
CA ASN A 27 9.28 8.66 38.98
C ASN A 27 9.50 9.42 37.66
N ASN A 28 10.69 9.30 37.07
CA ASN A 28 11.03 9.87 35.76
C ASN A 28 10.26 9.16 34.67
N ARG A 29 10.09 7.84 34.73
CA ARG A 29 9.33 7.05 33.78
C ARG A 29 7.83 7.37 33.84
N ARG A 30 7.28 7.62 35.06
CA ARG A 30 5.88 8.06 35.23
C ARG A 30 5.59 9.44 34.63
N LYS A 31 6.60 10.31 34.50
CA LYS A 31 6.49 11.65 33.92
C LYS A 31 6.96 11.70 32.45
N ILE A 32 7.06 10.55 31.80
CA ILE A 32 7.49 10.50 30.39
C ILE A 32 6.48 11.23 29.51
N THR A 33 6.98 11.99 28.56
CA THR A 33 6.17 12.65 27.53
C THR A 33 6.18 11.82 26.24
N LEU A 34 5.18 11.99 25.38
CA LEU A 34 5.14 11.26 24.11
C LEU A 34 6.36 11.59 23.24
N ARG A 35 6.86 12.83 23.27
CA ARG A 35 8.10 13.23 22.57
C ARG A 35 9.30 12.38 22.98
N LYS A 36 9.45 12.12 24.27
CA LYS A 36 10.56 11.32 24.80
C LYS A 36 10.37 9.83 24.59
N PHE A 37 9.12 9.37 24.61
CA PHE A 37 8.79 7.94 24.46
C PHE A 37 8.71 7.48 23.01
N TYR A 38 8.35 8.36 22.06
CA TYR A 38 8.19 8.00 20.64
C TYR A 38 9.39 7.27 20.05
N PRO A 39 10.66 7.65 20.26
CA PRO A 39 11.80 6.90 19.70
C PRO A 39 11.88 5.46 20.22
N GLU A 40 11.60 5.22 21.52
CA GLU A 40 11.59 3.88 22.11
C GLU A 40 10.47 3.03 21.50
N TRP A 41 9.26 3.54 21.46
CA TRP A 41 8.11 2.90 20.84
C TRP A 41 8.33 2.65 19.34
N PHE A 42 8.92 3.59 18.63
CA PHE A 42 9.20 3.48 17.20
C PHE A 42 10.17 2.31 16.91
N GLN A 43 11.20 2.14 17.70
CA GLN A 43 12.14 1.01 17.61
C GLN A 43 11.46 -0.32 17.92
N TYR A 44 10.68 -0.39 18.99
CA TYR A 44 9.86 -1.54 19.33
C TYR A 44 8.94 -1.93 18.16
N LYS A 45 8.21 -0.94 17.62
CA LYS A 45 7.28 -1.15 16.49
C LYS A 45 7.97 -1.60 15.21
N TRP A 46 9.19 -1.14 14.99
CA TRP A 46 10.00 -1.61 13.86
C TRP A 46 10.32 -3.10 13.98
N GLN A 47 10.76 -3.55 15.14
CA GLN A 47 11.06 -4.97 15.39
C GLN A 47 9.82 -5.85 15.24
N GLU A 48 8.65 -5.35 15.68
CA GLU A 48 7.37 -6.07 15.58
C GLU A 48 6.88 -6.26 14.14
N THR A 49 6.98 -5.22 13.32
CA THR A 49 6.40 -5.21 11.98
C THR A 49 7.36 -5.63 10.88
N ASN A 50 8.64 -5.37 11.04
CA ASN A 50 9.69 -5.55 10.04
C ASN A 50 9.28 -5.02 8.64
N ASN A 51 8.54 -3.91 8.60
CA ASN A 51 7.97 -3.33 7.39
C ASN A 51 8.36 -1.85 7.24
N SER A 52 9.37 -1.59 6.43
CA SER A 52 9.92 -0.24 6.23
C SER A 52 8.93 0.76 5.62
N ASN A 53 8.00 0.31 4.76
CA ASN A 53 6.94 1.17 4.22
C ASN A 53 5.99 1.66 5.32
N TYR A 54 5.63 0.76 6.23
CA TYR A 54 4.77 1.09 7.37
C TYR A 54 5.48 2.04 8.33
N MET A 55 6.75 1.78 8.66
CA MET A 55 7.53 2.63 9.55
C MET A 55 7.78 4.02 8.97
N LYS A 56 8.10 4.10 7.67
CA LYS A 56 8.20 5.39 6.98
C LYS A 56 6.88 6.17 6.98
N HIS A 57 5.74 5.46 6.88
CA HIS A 57 4.43 6.10 6.98
C HIS A 57 4.18 6.64 8.39
N ILE A 58 4.48 5.87 9.42
CA ILE A 58 4.39 6.33 10.84
C ILE A 58 5.25 7.57 11.08
N ASP A 59 6.50 7.57 10.62
CA ASP A 59 7.38 8.74 10.73
C ASP A 59 6.80 9.97 10.01
N GLY A 60 6.17 9.76 8.86
CA GLY A 60 5.46 10.81 8.13
C GLY A 60 4.25 11.38 8.89
N GLU A 61 3.46 10.51 9.54
CA GLU A 61 2.33 10.94 10.40
C GLU A 61 2.82 11.67 11.65
N TRP A 62 3.93 11.20 12.27
CA TRP A 62 4.58 11.88 13.39
C TRP A 62 5.00 13.30 13.02
N LYS A 63 5.76 13.46 11.93
CA LYS A 63 6.23 14.76 11.45
C LYS A 63 5.10 15.71 11.09
N ARG A 64 4.00 15.19 10.58
CA ARG A 64 2.86 16.00 10.11
C ARG A 64 1.94 16.47 11.22
N TYR A 65 1.68 15.64 12.23
CA TYR A 65 0.59 15.89 13.18
C TYR A 65 1.03 16.03 14.63
N TYR A 66 2.24 15.58 14.98
CA TYR A 66 2.70 15.52 16.36
C TYR A 66 3.88 16.44 16.63
N LEU A 67 4.88 16.50 15.75
CA LEU A 67 6.18 17.12 16.04
C LEU A 67 6.09 18.54 16.61
N ASP A 68 5.13 19.34 16.15
CA ASP A 68 4.88 20.72 16.56
C ASP A 68 3.63 20.86 17.45
N ASP A 69 3.12 19.76 18.03
CA ASP A 69 1.93 19.77 18.86
C ASP A 69 2.28 19.72 20.35
N GLU A 70 1.68 20.59 21.14
CA GLU A 70 1.94 20.73 22.58
C GLU A 70 1.58 19.47 23.40
N ILE A 71 0.67 18.62 22.90
CA ILE A 71 0.25 17.41 23.61
C ILE A 71 1.41 16.44 23.84
N ILE A 72 2.40 16.42 22.94
CA ILE A 72 3.52 15.48 23.04
C ILE A 72 4.53 15.85 24.12
N ASP A 73 4.46 17.09 24.63
CA ASP A 73 5.33 17.60 25.69
C ASP A 73 4.69 17.50 27.09
N GLN A 74 3.42 17.11 27.16
CA GLN A 74 2.74 16.85 28.41
C GLN A 74 3.07 15.45 28.94
N PRO A 75 3.21 15.26 30.29
CA PRO A 75 3.35 13.93 30.86
C PRO A 75 2.15 13.05 30.46
N ILE A 76 2.40 11.86 29.90
CA ILE A 76 1.33 10.99 29.41
C ILE A 76 0.36 10.61 30.51
N ILE A 77 0.86 10.43 31.75
CA ILE A 77 0.03 10.05 32.89
C ILE A 77 -0.98 11.14 33.32
N ASP A 78 -0.74 12.38 32.95
CA ASP A 78 -1.61 13.52 33.28
C ASP A 78 -2.69 13.75 32.24
N LEU A 79 -2.60 13.09 31.05
CA LEU A 79 -3.55 13.21 29.97
C LEU A 79 -4.83 12.41 30.27
N THR A 80 -5.93 13.13 30.46
CA THR A 80 -7.24 12.50 30.67
C THR A 80 -7.89 12.05 29.38
N THR A 81 -8.88 11.15 29.47
CA THR A 81 -9.74 10.75 28.33
C THR A 81 -10.36 11.98 27.63
N LEU A 82 -10.73 13.02 28.39
CA LEU A 82 -11.32 14.25 27.85
C LEU A 82 -10.30 15.06 27.06
N ASP A 83 -9.08 15.22 27.58
CA ASP A 83 -8.01 15.96 26.90
C ASP A 83 -7.67 15.31 25.57
N LEU A 84 -7.49 14.00 25.57
CA LEU A 84 -7.19 13.21 24.38
C LEU A 84 -8.33 13.24 23.37
N LYS A 85 -9.57 13.19 23.81
CA LYS A 85 -10.76 13.29 22.94
C LYS A 85 -10.88 14.68 22.32
N ASN A 86 -10.65 15.74 23.08
CA ASN A 86 -10.68 17.11 22.57
C ASN A 86 -9.55 17.36 21.58
N TRP A 87 -8.34 16.89 21.88
CA TRP A 87 -7.21 16.95 20.97
C TRP A 87 -7.53 16.23 19.64
N ALA A 88 -8.02 15.00 19.69
CA ALA A 88 -8.40 14.23 18.51
C ALA A 88 -9.46 14.94 17.67
N ARG A 89 -10.50 15.51 18.29
CA ARG A 89 -11.54 16.31 17.61
C ARG A 89 -10.95 17.53 16.94
N ASN A 90 -10.10 18.28 17.63
CA ASN A 90 -9.45 19.47 17.08
C ASN A 90 -8.60 19.11 15.84
N LYS A 91 -7.81 18.00 15.91
CA LYS A 91 -7.03 17.52 14.76
C LYS A 91 -7.91 17.16 13.57
N ILE A 92 -9.03 16.48 13.79
CA ILE A 92 -9.99 16.11 12.73
C ILE A 92 -10.55 17.35 12.05
N VAL A 93 -11.03 18.31 12.84
CA VAL A 93 -11.71 19.51 12.32
C VAL A 93 -10.71 20.43 11.62
N SER A 94 -9.58 20.75 12.26
CA SER A 94 -8.59 21.69 11.71
C SER A 94 -7.91 21.18 10.43
N ASN A 95 -7.79 19.85 10.27
CA ASN A 95 -7.18 19.24 9.10
C ASN A 95 -8.20 18.63 8.12
N HIS A 96 -9.49 18.84 8.33
CA HIS A 96 -10.57 18.28 7.48
C HIS A 96 -10.36 16.77 7.20
N MET A 97 -10.04 16.01 8.27
CA MET A 97 -9.63 14.61 8.12
C MET A 97 -10.79 13.70 7.69
N THR A 98 -10.51 12.81 6.75
CA THR A 98 -11.32 11.61 6.54
C THR A 98 -11.11 10.62 7.69
N LYS A 99 -12.07 9.71 7.90
CA LYS A 99 -11.95 8.64 8.90
C LYS A 99 -10.63 7.86 8.79
N LYS A 100 -10.18 7.57 7.55
CA LYS A 100 -8.92 6.83 7.29
C LYS A 100 -7.70 7.65 7.73
N GLN A 101 -7.66 8.94 7.43
CA GLN A 101 -6.55 9.81 7.83
C GLN A 101 -6.45 9.91 9.36
N TYR A 102 -7.58 10.06 10.04
CA TYR A 102 -7.60 10.05 11.50
C TYR A 102 -7.03 8.76 12.09
N TYR A 103 -7.46 7.59 11.60
CA TYR A 103 -6.92 6.33 12.12
C TYR A 103 -5.43 6.14 11.82
N ASN A 104 -4.94 6.62 10.69
CA ASN A 104 -3.51 6.61 10.39
C ASN A 104 -2.71 7.49 11.37
N MET A 105 -3.20 8.70 11.65
CA MET A 105 -2.60 9.59 12.64
C MET A 105 -2.68 8.98 14.04
N ALA A 106 -3.86 8.56 14.47
CA ALA A 106 -4.15 8.09 15.82
C ALA A 106 -3.40 6.80 16.22
N ILE A 107 -2.87 6.06 15.24
CA ILE A 107 -2.15 4.80 15.49
C ILE A 107 -0.94 5.01 16.39
N ILE A 108 -0.27 6.17 16.30
CA ILE A 108 0.92 6.51 17.09
C ILE A 108 0.55 6.60 18.57
N ILE A 109 -0.35 7.52 18.91
CA ILE A 109 -0.73 7.75 20.31
C ILE A 109 -1.42 6.52 20.91
N ARG A 110 -2.29 5.86 20.16
CA ARG A 110 -2.99 4.66 20.62
C ARG A 110 -2.03 3.53 20.95
N GLN A 111 -1.14 3.18 20.00
CA GLN A 111 -0.26 2.02 20.18
C GLN A 111 0.92 2.31 21.11
N SER A 112 1.42 3.54 21.19
CA SER A 112 2.42 3.90 22.18
C SER A 112 1.85 3.84 23.60
N PHE A 113 0.58 4.24 23.80
CA PHE A 113 -0.07 4.13 25.11
C PHE A 113 -0.41 2.67 25.45
N ASP A 114 -0.82 1.84 24.48
CA ASP A 114 -0.97 0.40 24.69
C ASP A 114 0.36 -0.22 25.16
N TYR A 115 1.48 0.14 24.52
CA TYR A 115 2.79 -0.35 24.90
C TYR A 115 3.23 0.12 26.30
N LEU A 116 2.92 1.35 26.71
CA LEU A 116 3.15 1.82 28.10
C LEU A 116 2.32 1.05 29.12
N VAL A 117 1.10 0.64 28.78
CA VAL A 117 0.27 -0.23 29.63
C VAL A 117 0.89 -1.62 29.75
N GLU A 118 1.40 -2.20 28.67
CA GLU A 118 2.11 -3.48 28.68
C GLU A 118 3.39 -3.44 29.53
N LEU A 119 4.11 -2.32 29.50
CA LEU A 119 5.29 -2.08 30.35
C LEU A 119 4.94 -1.84 31.84
N GLY A 120 3.67 -1.61 32.17
CA GLY A 120 3.22 -1.26 33.51
C GLY A 120 3.48 0.19 33.91
N ASP A 121 3.89 1.05 32.98
CA ASP A 121 4.18 2.47 33.21
C ASP A 121 2.91 3.33 33.18
N LEU A 122 1.84 2.83 32.50
CA LEU A 122 0.52 3.45 32.47
C LEU A 122 -0.55 2.46 32.95
N PRO A 123 -1.50 2.87 33.82
CA PRO A 123 -2.53 1.96 34.32
C PRO A 123 -3.57 1.59 33.27
N VAL A 124 -3.88 2.48 32.34
CA VAL A 124 -4.90 2.32 31.30
C VAL A 124 -4.60 3.23 30.12
N ASN A 125 -4.98 2.79 28.93
CA ASN A 125 -4.89 3.61 27.73
C ASN A 125 -6.17 4.46 27.57
N HIS A 126 -6.13 5.69 28.08
CA HIS A 126 -7.26 6.65 27.98
C HIS A 126 -7.63 7.00 26.52
N PHE A 127 -6.71 6.85 25.57
CA PHE A 127 -7.03 7.08 24.15
C PHE A 127 -7.92 5.97 23.54
N ALA A 128 -7.94 4.78 24.14
CA ALA A 128 -8.80 3.68 23.72
C ALA A 128 -10.23 3.76 24.27
N GLU A 129 -10.47 4.62 25.27
CA GLU A 129 -11.74 4.67 26.00
C GLU A 129 -12.84 5.49 25.32
N PHE A 130 -12.54 6.24 24.26
CA PHE A 130 -13.54 7.08 23.61
C PHE A 130 -13.71 6.79 22.12
N ASN A 131 -14.89 7.14 21.62
CA ASN A 131 -15.19 7.11 20.21
C ASN A 131 -15.39 8.54 19.67
N ILE A 132 -15.00 8.73 18.41
CA ILE A 132 -15.24 9.96 17.66
C ILE A 132 -16.53 9.82 16.85
N ASN A 133 -17.38 10.85 16.93
CA ASN A 133 -18.61 10.89 16.12
C ASN A 133 -18.27 10.89 14.63
N ALA A 134 -18.91 10.01 13.88
CA ALA A 134 -18.69 9.83 12.45
C ALA A 134 -18.96 11.12 11.63
N SER A 135 -19.86 11.99 12.12
CA SER A 135 -20.21 13.26 11.46
C SER A 135 -19.08 14.28 11.43
N LEU A 136 -18.03 14.10 12.26
CA LEU A 136 -16.88 15.01 12.29
C LEU A 136 -15.89 14.74 11.14
N PHE A 137 -15.95 13.57 10.51
CA PHE A 137 -15.04 13.24 9.43
C PHE A 137 -15.50 13.83 8.11
N THR A 138 -14.55 14.34 7.34
CA THR A 138 -14.79 14.71 5.95
C THR A 138 -15.11 13.45 5.15
N PRO A 139 -16.26 13.40 4.44
CA PRO A 139 -16.57 12.26 3.58
C PRO A 139 -15.48 12.09 2.51
N PRO A 140 -15.07 10.84 2.21
CA PRO A 140 -14.18 10.60 1.08
C PRO A 140 -14.89 10.99 -0.21
N LYS A 141 -14.17 11.65 -1.13
CA LYS A 141 -14.72 11.93 -2.47
C LYS A 141 -15.01 10.61 -3.17
N PRO A 142 -16.25 10.38 -3.65
CA PRO A 142 -16.56 9.23 -4.49
C PRO A 142 -15.64 9.25 -5.72
N LYS A 143 -15.09 8.12 -6.10
CA LYS A 143 -14.41 8.01 -7.39
C LYS A 143 -15.43 7.57 -8.42
N GLU A 144 -15.59 8.37 -9.46
CA GLU A 144 -16.43 7.97 -10.60
C GLU A 144 -15.84 6.77 -11.33
N ALA A 145 -16.71 5.94 -11.90
CA ALA A 145 -16.28 4.78 -12.69
C ALA A 145 -15.36 5.22 -13.84
N ALA A 146 -15.70 6.33 -14.50
CA ALA A 146 -14.91 6.93 -15.57
C ALA A 146 -13.48 7.33 -15.17
N GLU A 147 -13.23 7.62 -13.89
CA GLU A 147 -11.89 7.90 -13.36
C GLU A 147 -11.15 6.61 -12.93
N SER A 148 -11.87 5.52 -12.78
CA SER A 148 -11.37 4.29 -12.17
C SER A 148 -11.00 3.20 -13.17
N VAL A 149 -11.72 3.10 -14.29
CA VAL A 149 -11.53 2.10 -15.36
C VAL A 149 -11.43 2.78 -16.72
N PHE A 150 -10.80 2.11 -17.68
CA PHE A 150 -10.91 2.51 -19.07
C PHE A 150 -12.27 2.04 -19.63
N ILE A 151 -13.11 2.97 -20.08
CA ILE A 151 -14.32 2.61 -20.81
C ILE A 151 -13.93 1.98 -22.16
N GLU A 152 -14.89 1.34 -22.83
CA GLU A 152 -14.59 0.49 -23.97
C GLU A 152 -13.83 1.22 -25.10
N ASP A 153 -14.28 2.43 -25.46
CA ASP A 153 -13.62 3.25 -26.48
C ASP A 153 -12.23 3.73 -26.08
N GLU A 154 -12.04 4.08 -24.79
CA GLU A 154 -10.74 4.49 -24.28
C GLU A 154 -9.75 3.29 -24.28
N GLU A 155 -10.20 2.11 -23.85
CA GLU A 155 -9.38 0.89 -23.88
C GLU A 155 -8.96 0.55 -25.31
N LYS A 156 -9.88 0.63 -26.27
CA LYS A 156 -9.59 0.35 -27.68
C LYS A 156 -8.54 1.31 -28.24
N LYS A 157 -8.72 2.61 -28.02
CA LYS A 157 -7.76 3.63 -28.46
C LYS A 157 -6.42 3.50 -27.76
N LEU A 158 -6.41 3.22 -26.44
CA LEU A 158 -5.18 2.99 -25.68
C LEU A 158 -4.38 1.82 -26.24
N LYS A 159 -5.05 0.70 -26.55
CA LYS A 159 -4.43 -0.47 -27.19
C LYS A 159 -3.82 -0.13 -28.55
N GLN A 160 -4.53 0.63 -29.38
CA GLN A 160 -4.04 1.06 -30.69
C GLN A 160 -2.77 1.91 -30.57
N ILE A 161 -2.77 2.90 -29.65
CA ILE A 161 -1.59 3.75 -29.42
C ILE A 161 -0.41 2.93 -28.89
N ALA A 162 -0.65 2.07 -27.89
CA ALA A 162 0.42 1.26 -27.30
C ALA A 162 0.98 0.23 -28.31
N LEU A 163 0.12 -0.36 -29.16
CA LEU A 163 0.56 -1.29 -30.19
C LEU A 163 1.43 -0.58 -31.21
N LYS A 164 0.97 0.56 -31.74
CA LYS A 164 1.73 1.38 -32.67
C LYS A 164 3.07 1.83 -32.08
N ASP A 165 3.07 2.28 -30.82
CA ASP A 165 4.30 2.70 -30.12
C ASP A 165 5.31 1.54 -30.02
N PHE A 166 4.85 0.31 -29.75
CA PHE A 166 5.73 -0.86 -29.67
C PHE A 166 6.19 -1.36 -31.04
N GLU A 167 5.35 -1.28 -32.07
CA GLU A 167 5.71 -1.66 -33.45
C GLU A 167 6.74 -0.71 -34.05
N GLU A 168 6.58 0.61 -33.85
CA GLU A 168 7.49 1.63 -34.36
C GLU A 168 8.78 1.74 -33.50
N HIS A 169 8.66 1.48 -32.19
CA HIS A 169 9.71 1.61 -31.19
C HIS A 169 9.76 0.38 -30.27
N PRO A 170 10.29 -0.77 -30.73
CA PRO A 170 10.35 -1.99 -29.92
C PRO A 170 11.16 -1.84 -28.60
N GLU A 171 12.06 -0.86 -28.54
CA GLU A 171 12.78 -0.47 -27.32
C GLU A 171 11.87 0.11 -26.25
N HIS A 172 10.67 0.58 -26.62
CA HIS A 172 9.62 1.00 -25.69
C HIS A 172 8.93 -0.21 -25.05
N ILE A 173 9.69 -1.07 -24.41
CA ILE A 173 9.22 -2.32 -23.81
C ILE A 173 8.03 -2.16 -22.85
N GLY A 174 7.90 -0.97 -22.22
CA GLY A 174 6.76 -0.63 -21.38
C GLY A 174 5.44 -0.56 -22.16
N ALA A 175 5.46 -0.31 -23.48
CA ALA A 175 4.26 -0.36 -24.32
C ALA A 175 3.73 -1.80 -24.44
N ALA A 176 4.62 -2.78 -24.66
CA ALA A 176 4.25 -4.19 -24.63
C ALA A 176 3.72 -4.62 -23.26
N ALA A 177 4.35 -4.17 -22.16
CA ALA A 177 3.89 -4.46 -20.82
C ALA A 177 2.48 -3.88 -20.54
N VAL A 178 2.17 -2.67 -21.03
CA VAL A 178 0.82 -2.06 -20.97
C VAL A 178 -0.20 -2.93 -21.70
N LEU A 179 0.09 -3.36 -22.94
CA LEU A 179 -0.79 -4.22 -23.75
C LEU A 179 -1.08 -5.56 -23.06
N ILE A 180 -0.04 -6.22 -22.58
CA ILE A 180 -0.14 -7.49 -21.85
C ILE A 180 -1.00 -7.30 -20.60
N ASN A 181 -0.79 -6.21 -19.87
CA ASN A 181 -1.52 -6.00 -18.61
C ASN A 181 -2.97 -5.57 -18.79
N LEU A 182 -3.35 -4.96 -19.90
CA LEU A 182 -4.76 -4.73 -20.26
C LEU A 182 -5.53 -6.05 -20.49
N SER A 183 -4.84 -7.15 -20.74
CA SER A 183 -5.42 -8.48 -20.88
C SER A 183 -5.36 -9.28 -19.59
N LEU A 184 -4.23 -9.27 -18.89
CA LEU A 184 -4.00 -10.12 -17.72
C LEU A 184 -4.46 -9.48 -16.40
N GLY A 185 -4.48 -8.16 -16.30
CA GLY A 185 -4.92 -7.44 -15.11
C GLY A 185 -4.02 -7.64 -13.87
N LEU A 186 -2.71 -7.78 -14.06
CA LEU A 186 -1.76 -7.97 -12.97
C LEU A 186 -1.59 -6.70 -12.12
N ARG A 187 -1.16 -6.86 -10.87
CA ARG A 187 -0.58 -5.71 -10.14
C ARG A 187 0.73 -5.30 -10.84
N VAL A 188 0.98 -4.00 -10.93
CA VAL A 188 2.20 -3.52 -11.62
C VAL A 188 3.47 -4.11 -11.03
N SER A 189 3.51 -4.27 -9.72
CA SER A 189 4.63 -4.89 -9.02
C SER A 189 4.83 -6.38 -9.38
N GLU A 190 3.75 -7.10 -9.70
CA GLU A 190 3.81 -8.48 -10.21
C GLU A 190 4.30 -8.48 -11.66
N LEU A 191 3.76 -7.59 -12.51
CA LEU A 191 4.08 -7.49 -13.93
C LEU A 191 5.58 -7.28 -14.18
N VAL A 192 6.19 -6.29 -13.51
CA VAL A 192 7.61 -5.97 -13.71
C VAL A 192 8.56 -7.00 -13.10
N ALA A 193 8.06 -7.90 -12.25
CA ALA A 193 8.85 -8.97 -11.61
C ALA A 193 8.76 -10.31 -12.36
N LEU A 194 8.08 -10.37 -13.51
CA LEU A 194 7.95 -11.59 -14.30
C LEU A 194 9.31 -12.04 -14.88
N GLN A 195 9.56 -13.33 -14.80
CA GLN A 195 10.70 -14.00 -15.39
C GLN A 195 10.24 -14.99 -16.48
N TRP A 196 11.12 -15.34 -17.41
CA TRP A 196 10.76 -16.26 -18.50
C TRP A 196 10.30 -17.63 -18.02
N LYS A 197 10.85 -18.15 -16.90
CA LYS A 197 10.41 -19.40 -16.28
C LYS A 197 8.96 -19.38 -15.76
N ASP A 198 8.37 -18.21 -15.58
CA ASP A 198 7.00 -18.08 -15.11
C ASP A 198 5.99 -18.32 -16.23
N LEU A 199 6.42 -18.19 -17.50
CA LEU A 199 5.61 -18.44 -18.69
C LEU A 199 5.89 -19.86 -19.20
N LYS A 200 4.92 -20.77 -19.02
CA LYS A 200 5.06 -22.16 -19.41
C LYS A 200 3.72 -22.73 -19.89
N ASP A 201 3.73 -23.43 -21.04
CA ASP A 201 2.59 -24.18 -21.58
C ASP A 201 1.29 -23.35 -21.69
N GLY A 202 1.41 -22.07 -22.08
CA GLY A 202 0.27 -21.14 -22.21
C GLY A 202 -0.25 -20.60 -20.88
N TYR A 203 0.45 -20.82 -19.78
CA TYR A 203 0.13 -20.31 -18.45
C TYR A 203 1.22 -19.41 -17.90
N LEU A 204 0.82 -18.44 -17.08
CA LEU A 204 1.70 -17.51 -16.39
C LEU A 204 1.57 -17.71 -14.88
N GLN A 205 2.66 -18.02 -14.20
CA GLN A 205 2.72 -18.19 -12.75
C GLN A 205 3.11 -16.87 -12.09
N ILE A 206 2.24 -16.34 -11.23
CA ILE A 206 2.50 -15.13 -10.44
C ILE A 206 2.98 -15.56 -9.06
N ARG A 207 4.26 -15.29 -8.74
CA ARG A 207 4.89 -15.70 -7.47
C ARG A 207 5.80 -14.65 -6.86
N ARG A 208 6.12 -13.59 -7.61
CA ARG A 208 7.05 -12.52 -7.21
C ARG A 208 6.42 -11.16 -7.38
N MET A 209 6.98 -10.17 -6.69
CA MET A 209 6.62 -8.77 -6.90
C MET A 209 7.79 -7.84 -6.65
N GLU A 210 7.82 -6.70 -7.34
CA GLU A 210 8.64 -5.57 -6.97
C GLU A 210 8.11 -4.96 -5.68
N GLN A 211 9.00 -4.68 -4.74
CA GLN A 211 8.68 -4.02 -3.49
C GLN A 211 9.58 -2.80 -3.32
N LYS A 212 8.96 -1.66 -3.05
CA LYS A 212 9.68 -0.48 -2.59
C LYS A 212 9.99 -0.65 -1.12
N GLN A 213 11.25 -0.52 -0.76
CA GLN A 213 11.72 -0.56 0.62
C GLN A 213 12.35 0.78 0.98
N TRP A 214 12.49 1.04 2.27
CA TRP A 214 13.03 2.26 2.79
C TRP A 214 14.09 1.96 3.84
N GLU A 215 15.17 2.72 3.80
CA GLU A 215 16.21 2.75 4.81
C GLU A 215 16.20 4.12 5.47
N GLN A 216 16.18 4.15 6.80
CA GLN A 216 16.33 5.40 7.53
C GLN A 216 17.82 5.69 7.69
N LEU A 217 18.24 6.84 7.20
CA LEU A 217 19.62 7.30 7.28
C LEU A 217 19.90 7.90 8.67
N PRO A 218 21.18 8.02 9.09
CA PRO A 218 21.56 8.58 10.39
C PRO A 218 21.04 10.01 10.65
N ASP A 219 20.79 10.78 9.59
CA ASP A 219 20.21 12.13 9.66
C ASP A 219 18.67 12.13 9.80
N GLY A 220 18.03 10.95 9.93
CA GLY A 220 16.59 10.78 10.03
C GLY A 220 15.83 10.91 8.71
N THR A 221 16.54 11.09 7.59
CA THR A 221 15.92 11.03 6.24
C THR A 221 15.71 9.60 5.78
N TRP A 222 14.89 9.42 4.73
CA TRP A 222 14.55 8.11 4.20
C TRP A 222 15.02 7.94 2.76
N LYS A 223 15.81 6.91 2.52
CA LYS A 223 16.26 6.51 1.19
C LYS A 223 15.40 5.32 0.71
N ALA A 224 14.82 5.48 -0.50
CA ALA A 224 14.06 4.41 -1.14
C ALA A 224 14.94 3.54 -2.02
N TYR A 225 14.66 2.25 -2.06
CA TYR A 225 15.19 1.33 -3.06
C TYR A 225 14.12 0.31 -3.50
N LEU A 226 14.29 -0.24 -4.70
CA LEU A 226 13.40 -1.24 -5.25
C LEU A 226 14.09 -2.60 -5.22
N THR A 227 13.37 -3.61 -4.75
CA THR A 227 13.82 -5.00 -4.74
C THR A 227 12.72 -5.89 -5.28
N VAL A 228 13.07 -7.07 -5.77
CA VAL A 228 12.10 -8.12 -6.09
C VAL A 228 12.12 -9.14 -4.96
N VAL A 229 10.94 -9.49 -4.49
CA VAL A 229 10.74 -10.48 -3.43
C VAL A 229 9.99 -11.70 -3.96
N ASP A 230 10.38 -12.90 -3.49
CA ASP A 230 9.83 -14.18 -3.95
C ASP A 230 8.48 -14.53 -3.26
N HIS A 231 7.67 -13.52 -3.04
CA HIS A 231 6.30 -13.64 -2.57
C HIS A 231 5.43 -12.54 -3.15
N THR A 232 4.14 -12.74 -3.14
CA THR A 232 3.15 -11.72 -3.51
C THR A 232 2.61 -11.03 -2.26
N LYS A 233 1.82 -9.96 -2.44
CA LYS A 233 1.23 -9.18 -1.32
C LYS A 233 0.40 -10.02 -0.34
N SER A 234 -0.13 -11.15 -0.79
CA SER A 234 -0.90 -12.09 0.03
C SER A 234 -0.75 -13.50 -0.54
N THR A 235 -0.98 -14.53 0.25
CA THR A 235 -0.96 -15.93 -0.22
C THR A 235 -1.86 -16.19 -1.43
N ALA A 236 -3.02 -15.52 -1.51
CA ALA A 236 -3.90 -15.59 -2.69
C ALA A 236 -3.33 -14.89 -3.93
N GLY A 237 -2.31 -14.06 -3.77
CA GLY A 237 -1.61 -13.42 -4.89
C GLY A 237 -0.79 -14.41 -5.70
N THR A 238 -0.29 -15.48 -5.09
CA THR A 238 0.37 -16.59 -5.81
C THR A 238 -0.69 -17.39 -6.55
N ARG A 239 -0.63 -17.36 -7.88
CA ARG A 239 -1.66 -17.93 -8.75
C ARG A 239 -1.13 -18.21 -10.13
N THR A 240 -1.85 -19.02 -10.89
CA THR A 240 -1.58 -19.31 -12.31
C THR A 240 -2.69 -18.71 -13.15
N LEU A 241 -2.33 -18.02 -14.22
CA LEU A 241 -3.25 -17.38 -15.16
C LEU A 241 -3.08 -18.01 -16.54
N TYR A 242 -4.17 -18.20 -17.27
CA TYR A 242 -4.11 -18.52 -18.68
C TYR A 242 -3.67 -17.31 -19.50
N VAL A 243 -2.75 -17.50 -20.43
CA VAL A 243 -2.26 -16.45 -21.31
C VAL A 243 -3.01 -16.52 -22.64
N VAL A 244 -3.86 -15.53 -22.91
CA VAL A 244 -4.61 -15.44 -24.16
C VAL A 244 -3.65 -15.28 -25.35
N SER A 245 -4.05 -15.78 -26.52
CA SER A 245 -3.20 -15.85 -27.72
C SER A 245 -2.56 -14.51 -28.11
N SER A 246 -3.30 -13.40 -27.96
CA SER A 246 -2.76 -12.05 -28.25
C SER A 246 -1.64 -11.65 -27.28
N SER A 247 -1.76 -12.01 -26.00
CA SER A 247 -0.69 -11.76 -25.02
C SER A 247 0.50 -12.70 -25.23
N ALA A 248 0.27 -13.95 -25.60
CA ALA A 248 1.34 -14.88 -25.95
C ALA A 248 2.18 -14.35 -27.13
N ALA A 249 1.54 -13.86 -28.19
CA ALA A 249 2.24 -13.23 -29.31
C ALA A 249 3.08 -12.01 -28.89
N LEU A 250 2.60 -11.19 -27.96
CA LEU A 250 3.36 -10.06 -27.41
C LEU A 250 4.57 -10.53 -26.59
N PHE A 251 4.44 -11.58 -25.79
CA PHE A 251 5.58 -12.15 -25.06
C PHE A 251 6.67 -12.65 -26.03
N GLU A 252 6.29 -13.32 -27.13
CA GLU A 252 7.24 -13.75 -28.15
C GLU A 252 7.92 -12.57 -28.84
N GLN A 253 7.20 -11.48 -29.14
CA GLN A 253 7.80 -10.28 -29.71
C GLN A 253 8.80 -9.62 -28.73
N VAL A 254 8.47 -9.57 -27.43
CA VAL A 254 9.37 -9.10 -26.38
C VAL A 254 10.64 -9.95 -26.31
N ARG A 255 10.49 -11.29 -26.40
CA ARG A 255 11.61 -12.22 -26.40
C ARG A 255 12.52 -12.02 -27.61
N ALA A 256 11.91 -11.91 -28.78
CA ALA A 256 12.66 -11.66 -30.02
C ALA A 256 13.41 -10.32 -29.99
N PHE A 257 12.81 -9.28 -29.41
CA PHE A 257 13.48 -8.00 -29.19
C PHE A 257 14.66 -8.14 -28.22
N ASN A 258 14.46 -8.76 -27.04
CA ASN A 258 15.53 -8.96 -26.07
C ASN A 258 16.72 -9.72 -26.66
N LEU A 259 16.45 -10.82 -27.38
CA LEU A 259 17.50 -11.60 -28.06
C LEU A 259 18.26 -10.76 -29.12
N ARG A 260 17.55 -9.94 -29.90
CA ARG A 260 18.15 -9.06 -30.91
C ARG A 260 19.06 -8.01 -30.25
N MET A 261 18.70 -7.53 -29.06
CA MET A 261 19.49 -6.56 -28.29
C MET A 261 20.65 -7.22 -27.51
N GLY A 262 20.76 -8.55 -27.55
CA GLY A 262 21.75 -9.29 -26.77
C GLY A 262 21.44 -9.35 -25.26
N TYR A 263 20.18 -9.12 -24.89
CA TYR A 263 19.75 -9.24 -23.49
C TYR A 263 19.56 -10.73 -23.13
N ASP A 264 19.75 -11.01 -21.85
CA ASP A 264 19.59 -12.36 -21.32
C ASP A 264 18.11 -12.79 -21.31
N CYS A 265 17.82 -13.96 -21.95
CA CYS A 265 16.50 -14.58 -22.02
C CYS A 265 16.45 -15.95 -21.35
N GLU A 266 17.40 -16.25 -20.46
CA GLU A 266 17.41 -17.45 -19.65
C GLU A 266 16.18 -17.53 -18.74
N PRO A 267 15.83 -18.71 -18.21
CA PRO A 267 14.62 -18.88 -17.40
C PRO A 267 14.48 -17.92 -16.23
N ASP A 268 15.60 -17.54 -15.59
CA ASP A 268 15.62 -16.62 -14.44
C ASP A 268 15.71 -15.14 -14.81
N SER A 269 15.85 -14.83 -16.11
CA SER A 269 15.93 -13.46 -16.60
C SER A 269 14.55 -12.81 -16.63
N TYR A 270 14.49 -11.51 -16.32
CA TYR A 270 13.25 -10.75 -16.38
C TYR A 270 12.75 -10.56 -17.82
N ILE A 271 11.44 -10.51 -17.98
CA ILE A 271 10.79 -10.40 -19.29
C ILE A 271 10.94 -8.98 -19.84
N PHE A 272 10.67 -7.96 -19.02
CA PHE A 272 10.65 -6.57 -19.47
C PHE A 272 11.95 -5.87 -19.10
N LEU A 273 12.84 -5.73 -20.11
CA LEU A 273 14.17 -5.14 -19.96
C LEU A 273 14.29 -3.85 -20.77
N HIS A 274 15.01 -2.88 -20.22
CA HIS A 274 15.50 -1.70 -20.92
C HIS A 274 16.98 -1.52 -20.55
N ASP A 275 17.87 -1.40 -21.55
CA ASP A 275 19.32 -1.39 -21.35
C ASP A 275 19.83 -2.54 -20.45
N ASN A 276 19.31 -3.74 -20.70
CA ASN A 276 19.54 -4.96 -19.92
C ASN A 276 19.19 -4.87 -18.43
N ASN A 277 18.45 -3.84 -18.03
CA ASN A 277 17.94 -3.68 -16.69
C ASN A 277 16.42 -3.91 -16.66
N ARG A 278 15.93 -4.52 -15.59
CA ARG A 278 14.50 -4.69 -15.36
C ARG A 278 13.81 -3.32 -15.27
N ILE A 279 12.74 -3.12 -16.04
CA ILE A 279 11.91 -1.93 -15.87
C ILE A 279 11.18 -1.95 -14.53
N THR A 280 10.78 -0.78 -14.04
CA THR A 280 10.12 -0.61 -12.75
C THR A 280 8.63 -0.35 -12.89
N ALA A 281 7.88 -0.48 -11.80
CA ALA A 281 6.47 -0.09 -11.76
C ALA A 281 6.25 1.37 -12.20
N ASN A 282 7.15 2.28 -11.81
CA ASN A 282 7.09 3.69 -12.20
C ASN A 282 7.27 3.86 -13.72
N SER A 283 8.11 3.05 -14.36
CA SER A 283 8.28 3.07 -15.81
C SER A 283 6.95 2.78 -16.52
N ILE A 284 6.21 1.75 -16.08
CA ILE A 284 4.91 1.40 -16.64
C ILE A 284 3.88 2.53 -16.43
N ASP A 285 3.83 3.13 -15.24
CA ASP A 285 2.91 4.24 -14.95
C ASP A 285 3.18 5.47 -15.83
N SER A 286 4.44 5.71 -16.23
CA SER A 286 4.80 6.78 -17.17
C SER A 286 4.23 6.53 -18.58
N TYR A 287 4.18 5.26 -19.05
CA TYR A 287 3.53 4.92 -20.30
C TYR A 287 2.03 5.17 -20.27
N TYR A 288 1.33 4.75 -19.19
CA TYR A 288 -0.08 5.06 -19.02
C TYR A 288 -0.35 6.57 -18.98
N GLU A 289 0.49 7.35 -18.28
CA GLU A 289 0.35 8.79 -18.22
C GLU A 289 0.49 9.43 -19.61
N ARG A 290 1.52 9.03 -20.38
CA ARG A 290 1.74 9.49 -21.74
C ARG A 290 0.55 9.19 -22.64
N TYR A 291 0.04 7.95 -22.61
CA TYR A 291 -1.07 7.53 -23.45
C TYR A 291 -2.40 8.20 -23.06
N CYS A 292 -2.69 8.31 -21.77
CA CYS A 292 -3.87 9.06 -21.30
C CYS A 292 -3.82 10.52 -21.74
N LYS A 293 -2.65 11.16 -21.68
CA LYS A 293 -2.46 12.53 -22.18
C LYS A 293 -2.70 12.64 -23.69
N MET A 294 -2.21 11.68 -24.49
CA MET A 294 -2.46 11.63 -25.95
C MET A 294 -3.95 11.45 -26.28
N LEU A 295 -4.69 10.73 -25.44
CA LEU A 295 -6.13 10.52 -25.57
C LEU A 295 -6.97 11.68 -25.01
N GLY A 296 -6.38 12.64 -24.31
CA GLY A 296 -7.12 13.73 -23.64
C GLY A 296 -7.99 13.25 -22.46
N ILE A 297 -7.64 12.13 -21.83
CA ILE A 297 -8.40 11.55 -20.71
C ILE A 297 -7.64 11.66 -19.38
N ALA A 298 -8.37 11.56 -18.26
CA ALA A 298 -7.78 11.51 -16.94
C ALA A 298 -6.81 10.33 -16.79
N LYS A 299 -5.69 10.51 -16.08
CA LYS A 299 -4.72 9.45 -15.78
C LYS A 299 -5.38 8.36 -14.93
N LYS A 300 -5.41 7.14 -15.45
CA LYS A 300 -5.95 5.96 -14.76
C LYS A 300 -4.87 4.97 -14.29
N GLY A 301 -3.69 5.05 -14.86
CA GLY A 301 -2.50 4.26 -14.53
C GLY A 301 -2.72 2.75 -14.63
N ASN A 302 -1.74 2.02 -14.14
CA ASN A 302 -1.77 0.56 -14.14
C ASN A 302 -2.91 -0.03 -13.30
N HIS A 303 -3.29 0.63 -12.21
CA HIS A 303 -4.41 0.17 -11.38
C HIS A 303 -5.76 0.29 -12.12
N GLY A 304 -5.92 1.31 -12.98
CA GLY A 304 -7.06 1.44 -13.89
C GLY A 304 -7.10 0.32 -14.91
N ALA A 305 -5.97 -0.03 -15.53
CA ALA A 305 -5.87 -1.16 -16.45
C ALA A 305 -6.26 -2.49 -15.79
N ARG A 306 -5.75 -2.75 -14.59
CA ARG A 306 -6.13 -3.94 -13.81
C ARG A 306 -7.64 -3.95 -13.50
N ARG A 307 -8.21 -2.83 -13.06
CA ARG A 307 -9.65 -2.75 -12.81
C ARG A 307 -10.45 -3.01 -14.08
N THR A 308 -10.03 -2.48 -15.21
CA THR A 308 -10.66 -2.71 -16.52
C THR A 308 -10.65 -4.20 -16.88
N ALA A 309 -9.50 -4.87 -16.81
CA ALA A 309 -9.39 -6.29 -17.12
C ALA A 309 -10.26 -7.15 -16.18
N LEU A 310 -10.22 -6.88 -14.87
CA LEU A 310 -10.99 -7.65 -13.88
C LEU A 310 -12.50 -7.38 -13.97
N THR A 311 -12.90 -6.15 -14.30
CA THR A 311 -14.32 -5.84 -14.58
C THR A 311 -14.82 -6.64 -15.79
N LYS A 312 -14.02 -6.75 -16.87
CA LYS A 312 -14.39 -7.59 -18.02
C LYS A 312 -14.61 -9.06 -17.66
N ILE A 313 -13.76 -9.58 -16.78
CA ILE A 313 -13.88 -10.96 -16.31
C ILE A 313 -15.13 -11.10 -15.42
N ALA A 314 -15.37 -10.14 -14.52
CA ALA A 314 -16.53 -10.14 -13.63
C ALA A 314 -17.87 -9.96 -14.37
N ASP A 315 -17.90 -9.21 -15.46
CA ASP A 315 -19.09 -8.95 -16.27
C ASP A 315 -19.45 -10.12 -17.21
N ASN A 316 -18.54 -11.10 -17.37
CA ASN A 316 -18.81 -12.25 -18.24
C ASN A 316 -19.70 -13.26 -17.50
N PRO A 317 -20.95 -13.50 -17.97
CA PRO A 317 -21.89 -14.40 -17.33
C PRO A 317 -21.45 -15.87 -17.31
N ASN A 318 -20.47 -16.25 -18.15
CA ASN A 318 -19.93 -17.60 -18.23
C ASN A 318 -18.74 -17.82 -17.30
N ILE A 319 -18.29 -16.79 -16.59
CA ILE A 319 -17.21 -16.88 -15.59
C ILE A 319 -17.82 -16.69 -14.20
N ASN A 320 -17.68 -17.68 -13.33
CA ASN A 320 -18.22 -17.51 -11.99
C ASN A 320 -17.34 -16.56 -11.14
N LEU A 321 -17.96 -15.98 -10.13
CA LEU A 321 -17.31 -15.00 -9.26
C LEU A 321 -16.06 -15.55 -8.57
N LYS A 322 -16.04 -16.84 -8.21
CA LYS A 322 -14.89 -17.48 -7.58
C LYS A 322 -13.69 -17.52 -8.51
N ASP A 323 -13.89 -17.84 -9.79
CA ASP A 323 -12.83 -17.87 -10.79
C ASP A 323 -12.31 -16.45 -11.07
N ALA A 324 -13.20 -15.46 -11.14
CA ALA A 324 -12.81 -14.04 -11.27
C ALA A 324 -11.97 -13.56 -10.06
N MET A 325 -12.35 -13.94 -8.84
CA MET A 325 -11.59 -13.65 -7.63
C MET A 325 -10.23 -14.34 -7.60
N GLN A 326 -10.17 -15.61 -8.02
CA GLN A 326 -8.92 -16.37 -8.12
C GLN A 326 -7.98 -15.72 -9.14
N TRP A 327 -8.50 -15.31 -10.30
CA TRP A 327 -7.75 -14.56 -11.30
C TRP A 327 -7.16 -13.27 -10.72
N ALA A 328 -7.97 -12.53 -9.97
CA ALA A 328 -7.54 -11.31 -9.30
C ALA A 328 -6.56 -11.53 -8.14
N GLY A 329 -6.47 -12.74 -7.58
CA GLY A 329 -5.72 -13.01 -6.36
C GLY A 329 -6.35 -12.33 -5.14
N HIS A 330 -7.68 -12.43 -4.99
CA HIS A 330 -8.45 -11.92 -3.88
C HIS A 330 -9.18 -13.05 -3.14
N ARG A 331 -9.24 -12.93 -1.80
CA ARG A 331 -9.97 -13.87 -0.93
C ARG A 331 -11.34 -13.35 -0.51
N ASP A 332 -11.46 -12.03 -0.41
CA ASP A 332 -12.67 -11.36 0.08
C ASP A 332 -13.54 -10.86 -1.06
N VAL A 333 -14.78 -11.35 -1.09
CA VAL A 333 -15.81 -11.00 -2.10
C VAL A 333 -16.14 -9.52 -2.07
N LYS A 334 -16.30 -8.93 -0.87
CA LYS A 334 -16.63 -7.53 -0.70
C LYS A 334 -15.55 -6.62 -1.27
N THR A 335 -14.29 -6.97 -1.03
CA THR A 335 -13.15 -6.26 -1.63
C THR A 335 -13.14 -6.39 -3.15
N PHE A 336 -13.44 -7.59 -3.68
CA PHE A 336 -13.49 -7.80 -5.13
C PHE A 336 -14.59 -6.96 -5.78
N ILE A 337 -15.82 -7.03 -5.30
CA ILE A 337 -16.96 -6.27 -5.84
C ILE A 337 -16.71 -4.77 -5.76
N ASN A 338 -16.28 -4.25 -4.60
CA ASN A 338 -16.06 -2.82 -4.41
C ASN A 338 -14.92 -2.23 -5.26
N HIS A 339 -14.00 -3.07 -5.73
CA HIS A 339 -12.80 -2.59 -6.45
C HIS A 339 -12.75 -2.99 -7.91
N TYR A 340 -13.58 -3.93 -8.37
CA TYR A 340 -13.48 -4.49 -9.73
C TYR A 340 -14.82 -4.64 -10.47
N CYS A 341 -15.95 -4.31 -9.85
CA CYS A 341 -17.24 -4.27 -10.54
C CYS A 341 -17.60 -2.82 -10.87
N TYR A 342 -17.19 -2.35 -12.04
CA TYR A 342 -17.45 -1.00 -12.53
C TYR A 342 -18.24 -1.06 -13.83
N SER A 343 -19.10 -0.06 -14.07
CA SER A 343 -19.67 0.10 -15.41
C SER A 343 -18.59 0.56 -16.40
N ARG A 344 -18.48 -0.13 -17.52
CA ARG A 344 -17.56 0.20 -18.61
C ARG A 344 -18.26 0.88 -19.79
N TYR A 345 -19.56 1.08 -19.69
CA TYR A 345 -20.36 1.79 -20.68
C TYR A 345 -20.24 3.31 -20.51
N SER A 346 -20.26 4.04 -21.65
CA SER A 346 -20.45 5.49 -21.59
C SER A 346 -21.87 5.80 -21.06
N ASP A 347 -22.11 7.05 -20.70
CA ASP A 347 -23.44 7.43 -20.18
C ASP A 347 -24.52 7.28 -21.26
N GLU A 348 -24.17 7.50 -22.54
CA GLU A 348 -25.06 7.24 -23.69
C GLU A 348 -25.37 5.75 -23.82
N GLN A 349 -24.36 4.88 -23.70
CA GLN A 349 -24.55 3.44 -23.75
C GLN A 349 -25.39 2.93 -22.60
N LYS A 350 -25.15 3.42 -21.36
CA LYS A 350 -25.99 3.08 -20.18
C LYS A 350 -27.43 3.48 -20.39
N LYS A 351 -27.67 4.71 -20.90
CA LYS A 351 -29.00 5.20 -21.19
C LYS A 351 -29.69 4.32 -22.24
N ALA A 352 -29.01 3.94 -23.29
CA ALA A 352 -29.55 3.08 -24.34
C ALA A 352 -29.91 1.67 -23.80
N GLU A 353 -29.09 1.09 -22.94
CA GLU A 353 -29.37 -0.23 -22.33
C GLU A 353 -30.52 -0.15 -21.31
N LEU A 354 -30.59 0.92 -20.51
CA LEU A 354 -31.73 1.15 -19.61
C LEU A 354 -33.05 1.34 -20.37
N GLU A 355 -33.02 2.07 -21.47
CA GLU A 355 -34.17 2.25 -22.34
C GLU A 355 -34.69 0.91 -22.86
N LYS A 356 -33.80 0.05 -23.41
CA LYS A 356 -34.17 -1.29 -23.89
C LYS A 356 -34.72 -2.18 -22.75
N THR A 357 -34.20 -2.03 -21.53
CA THR A 357 -34.56 -2.91 -20.40
C THR A 357 -35.86 -2.49 -19.75
N LEU A 358 -36.13 -1.17 -19.69
CA LEU A 358 -37.27 -0.61 -18.96
C LEU A 358 -38.46 -0.18 -19.84
N THR A 359 -38.31 -0.27 -21.17
CA THR A 359 -39.44 -0.04 -22.08
C THR A 359 -40.44 -1.19 -21.97
N LEU A 360 -41.73 -0.83 -21.70
CA LEU A 360 -42.88 -1.74 -21.53
C LEU A 360 -43.32 -2.37 -22.87
#